data_387184d5c8c815e589c5574a3160cdd8
#
_entry.id   387184d5c8c815e589c5574a3160cdd8
#
_cell.length_a   1.000
_cell.length_b   1.000
_cell.length_c   1.000
_cell.angle_alpha   90.00
_cell.angle_beta   90.00
_cell.angle_gamma   90.00
#
_symmetry.space_group_name_H-M   'P 1'
#
loop_
_entity.id
_entity.type
_entity.pdbx_description
1 polymer ?
#
loop_
_entity_poly.entity_id
_entity_poly.type
_entity_poly.pdbx_seq_one_letter_code
_entity_poly.pdbx_strand_id
1 'polypeptide(L)'
;MTTAPNHLALVTPSSAAPVVDDVTTLLPPRTALLDQLAERLPTTGTQPVTLLILGLLRRDDGMPVAQATLAQVTSLLASSLRGDDWLGSSGPAEFAAVLSATETAAKTAAERLVRAVAALEIPHLSATAGIAALSPDLGAGEVFRRATLSLTSARRVGAGTVIRFREPLA
;
A
#
# COMPACT_ATOMS: atom_id res chain seq x y z
N MET A 1 -25.34 -16.47 -67.92
CA MET A 1 -25.91 -17.25 -66.83
C MET A 1 -24.77 -17.77 -65.96
N THR A 2 -24.45 -17.14 -64.90
CA THR A 2 -23.69 -17.78 -63.79
C THR A 2 -23.70 -16.82 -62.62
N THR A 3 -24.36 -17.23 -61.61
CA THR A 3 -24.61 -16.53 -60.36
C THR A 3 -23.35 -16.62 -59.48
N ALA A 4 -22.84 -15.51 -59.06
CA ALA A 4 -21.78 -15.45 -58.05
C ALA A 4 -22.37 -15.57 -56.64
N PRO A 5 -21.82 -16.37 -55.74
CA PRO A 5 -22.24 -16.38 -54.35
C PRO A 5 -21.59 -15.24 -53.58
N ASN A 6 -22.46 -14.53 -52.92
CA ASN A 6 -22.17 -13.45 -51.99
C ASN A 6 -21.44 -14.01 -50.75
N HIS A 7 -20.20 -13.66 -50.56
CA HIS A 7 -19.43 -14.03 -49.35
C HIS A 7 -19.64 -12.99 -48.28
N LEU A 8 -20.62 -13.20 -47.44
CA LEU A 8 -20.77 -12.46 -46.20
C LEU A 8 -19.62 -12.80 -45.24
N ALA A 9 -18.65 -11.92 -45.17
CA ALA A 9 -17.64 -11.97 -44.10
C ALA A 9 -18.34 -11.68 -42.78
N LEU A 10 -18.48 -12.70 -41.94
CA LEU A 10 -18.82 -12.54 -40.54
C LEU A 10 -17.69 -11.79 -39.84
N VAL A 11 -17.94 -10.52 -39.58
CA VAL A 11 -17.13 -9.75 -38.64
C VAL A 11 -17.52 -10.26 -37.26
N THR A 12 -16.68 -11.10 -36.68
CA THR A 12 -16.79 -11.46 -35.27
C THR A 12 -16.49 -10.20 -34.45
N PRO A 13 -17.40 -9.78 -33.57
CA PRO A 13 -17.04 -8.70 -32.62
C PRO A 13 -15.92 -9.20 -31.75
N SER A 14 -14.80 -8.52 -31.81
CA SER A 14 -13.72 -8.68 -30.86
C SER A 14 -14.29 -8.42 -29.46
N SER A 15 -14.46 -9.48 -28.69
CA SER A 15 -14.78 -9.38 -27.27
C SER A 15 -13.59 -8.71 -26.60
N ALA A 16 -13.65 -7.39 -26.49
CA ALA A 16 -12.79 -6.68 -25.57
C ALA A 16 -13.14 -7.20 -24.17
N ALA A 17 -12.24 -7.97 -23.57
CA ALA A 17 -12.35 -8.32 -22.17
C ALA A 17 -12.54 -7.03 -21.38
N PRO A 18 -13.46 -6.99 -20.39
CA PRO A 18 -13.61 -5.81 -19.56
C PRO A 18 -12.24 -5.52 -18.94
N VAL A 19 -11.72 -4.33 -19.19
CA VAL A 19 -10.59 -3.80 -18.44
C VAL A 19 -11.12 -3.69 -17.02
N VAL A 20 -10.76 -4.65 -16.17
CA VAL A 20 -10.99 -4.53 -14.74
C VAL A 20 -10.08 -3.40 -14.33
N ASP A 21 -10.66 -2.25 -14.04
CA ASP A 21 -9.94 -1.13 -13.43
C ASP A 21 -9.32 -1.65 -12.14
N ASP A 22 -8.03 -1.90 -12.19
CA ASP A 22 -7.25 -2.31 -11.05
C ASP A 22 -7.12 -1.10 -10.13
N VAL A 23 -7.95 -1.04 -9.09
CA VAL A 23 -7.95 0.07 -8.13
C VAL A 23 -6.58 0.26 -7.51
N THR A 24 -5.76 -0.79 -7.43
CA THR A 24 -4.39 -0.70 -6.93
C THR A 24 -3.45 -0.04 -7.94
N THR A 25 -3.76 -0.09 -9.23
CA THR A 25 -3.00 0.66 -10.25
C THR A 25 -3.27 2.16 -10.22
N LEU A 26 -4.35 2.59 -9.54
CA LEU A 26 -4.67 4.01 -9.34
C LEU A 26 -3.87 4.64 -8.19
N LEU A 27 -3.28 3.84 -7.31
CA LEU A 27 -2.42 4.37 -6.26
C LEU A 27 -1.09 4.86 -6.84
N PRO A 28 -0.59 6.02 -6.39
CA PRO A 28 0.74 6.48 -6.75
C PRO A 28 1.79 5.40 -6.45
N PRO A 29 2.73 5.17 -7.37
CA PRO A 29 3.74 4.13 -7.24
C PRO A 29 4.84 4.52 -6.24
N ARG A 30 5.75 3.58 -5.97
CA ARG A 30 6.90 3.79 -5.08
C ARG A 30 7.76 5.01 -5.44
N THR A 31 7.91 5.33 -6.71
CA THR A 31 8.64 6.54 -7.14
C THR A 31 7.98 7.80 -6.62
N ALA A 32 6.65 7.90 -6.73
CA ALA A 32 5.89 9.01 -6.18
C ALA A 32 5.95 9.06 -4.64
N LEU A 33 6.04 7.91 -3.96
CA LEU A 33 6.30 7.85 -2.52
C LEU A 33 7.63 8.50 -2.16
N LEU A 34 8.71 8.15 -2.87
CA LEU A 34 10.03 8.72 -2.61
C LEU A 34 10.06 10.24 -2.84
N ASP A 35 9.35 10.72 -3.87
CA ASP A 35 9.20 12.15 -4.13
C ASP A 35 8.43 12.83 -3.00
N GLN A 36 7.34 12.23 -2.52
CA GLN A 36 6.59 12.74 -1.36
C GLN A 36 7.44 12.81 -0.09
N LEU A 37 8.26 11.80 0.17
CA LEU A 37 9.16 11.82 1.32
C LEU A 37 10.19 12.94 1.18
N ALA A 38 10.79 13.11 -0.01
CA ALA A 38 11.77 14.16 -0.27
C ALA A 38 11.17 15.56 -0.08
N GLU A 39 9.93 15.79 -0.51
CA GLU A 39 9.21 17.05 -0.31
C GLU A 39 8.90 17.34 1.18
N ARG A 40 8.60 16.31 1.95
CA ARG A 40 8.23 16.45 3.37
C ARG A 40 9.43 16.57 4.31
N LEU A 41 10.58 16.04 3.96
CA LEU A 41 11.77 16.03 4.82
C LEU A 41 12.18 17.43 5.34
N PRO A 42 12.22 18.49 4.51
CA PRO A 42 12.60 19.81 5.01
C PRO A 42 11.62 20.40 6.05
N THR A 43 10.37 19.97 6.05
CA THR A 43 9.33 20.50 6.95
C THR A 43 9.27 19.78 8.29
N THR A 44 9.98 18.68 8.45
CA THR A 44 9.92 17.83 9.67
C THR A 44 10.44 18.50 10.93
N GLY A 45 11.22 19.58 10.80
CA GLY A 45 11.64 20.40 11.94
C GLY A 45 10.50 21.17 12.61
N THR A 46 9.39 21.41 11.90
CA THR A 46 8.22 22.15 12.41
C THR A 46 6.98 21.28 12.54
N GLN A 47 6.86 20.26 11.70
CA GLN A 47 5.72 19.33 11.73
C GLN A 47 6.22 17.90 11.68
N PRO A 48 5.86 17.06 12.65
CA PRO A 48 6.26 15.67 12.64
C PRO A 48 5.58 14.93 11.48
N VAL A 49 6.36 14.15 10.76
CA VAL A 49 5.90 13.30 9.65
C VAL A 49 6.43 11.89 9.86
N THR A 50 5.60 10.91 9.61
CA THR A 50 5.94 9.50 9.77
C THR A 50 5.51 8.70 8.54
N LEU A 51 6.40 7.88 8.02
CA LEU A 51 6.08 6.88 7.00
C LEU A 51 5.55 5.61 7.66
N LEU A 52 4.41 5.15 7.17
CA LEU A 52 3.82 3.86 7.49
C LEU A 52 3.79 3.00 6.24
N ILE A 53 4.27 1.75 6.33
CA ILE A 53 4.07 0.75 5.29
C ILE A 53 3.24 -0.39 5.89
N LEU A 54 2.07 -0.63 5.30
CA LEU A 54 1.18 -1.72 5.65
C LEU A 54 1.30 -2.82 4.61
N GLY A 55 1.65 -4.02 5.05
CA GLY A 55 1.76 -5.19 4.21
C GLY A 55 0.64 -6.18 4.48
N LEU A 56 0.00 -6.67 3.43
CA LEU A 56 -0.96 -7.76 3.50
C LEU A 56 -0.22 -9.10 3.48
N LEU A 57 -0.72 -10.03 4.27
CA LEU A 57 -0.24 -11.41 4.32
C LEU A 57 -1.40 -12.35 4.06
N ARG A 58 -1.19 -13.30 3.16
CA ARG A 58 -2.08 -14.41 2.92
C ARG A 58 -1.45 -15.71 3.43
N ARG A 59 -2.22 -16.51 4.15
CA ARG A 59 -1.65 -17.66 4.91
C ARG A 59 -1.75 -19.01 4.23
N ASP A 60 -2.56 -19.14 3.19
CA ASP A 60 -3.05 -20.45 2.77
C ASP A 60 -2.23 -21.13 1.67
N ASP A 61 -1.74 -20.44 0.67
CA ASP A 61 -1.21 -21.08 -0.54
C ASP A 61 -0.06 -20.33 -1.24
N GLY A 62 0.39 -19.20 -0.68
CA GLY A 62 1.40 -18.34 -1.31
C GLY A 62 0.91 -17.64 -2.58
N MET A 63 -0.39 -17.72 -2.89
CA MET A 63 -0.97 -17.04 -4.03
C MET A 63 -1.00 -15.53 -3.81
N PRO A 64 -0.90 -14.73 -4.88
CA PRO A 64 -1.06 -13.28 -4.80
C PRO A 64 -2.42 -12.90 -4.18
N VAL A 65 -2.45 -11.79 -3.47
CA VAL A 65 -3.71 -11.23 -2.96
C VAL A 65 -4.61 -10.85 -4.14
N ALA A 66 -5.86 -11.27 -4.09
CA ALA A 66 -6.82 -11.02 -5.17
C ALA A 66 -7.07 -9.51 -5.35
N GLN A 67 -7.31 -9.08 -6.59
CA GLN A 67 -7.56 -7.68 -6.93
C GLN A 67 -8.76 -7.10 -6.18
N ALA A 68 -9.84 -7.86 -6.03
CA ALA A 68 -11.01 -7.44 -5.25
C ALA A 68 -10.66 -7.16 -3.79
N THR A 69 -9.77 -7.96 -3.20
CA THR A 69 -9.26 -7.77 -1.83
C THR A 69 -8.41 -6.51 -1.74
N LEU A 70 -7.51 -6.30 -2.69
CA LEU A 70 -6.68 -5.10 -2.76
C LEU A 70 -7.55 -3.84 -2.89
N ALA A 71 -8.60 -3.88 -3.71
CA ALA A 71 -9.55 -2.79 -3.88
C ALA A 71 -10.30 -2.47 -2.55
N GLN A 72 -10.76 -3.48 -1.83
CA GLN A 72 -11.41 -3.30 -0.53
C GLN A 72 -10.46 -2.67 0.50
N VAL A 73 -9.23 -3.15 0.59
CA VAL A 73 -8.23 -2.60 1.51
C VAL A 73 -7.86 -1.16 1.10
N THR A 74 -7.69 -0.88 -0.19
CA THR A 74 -7.42 0.47 -0.69
C THR A 74 -8.53 1.44 -0.27
N SER A 75 -9.80 1.07 -0.45
CA SER A 75 -10.94 1.90 -0.04
C SER A 75 -10.98 2.12 1.47
N LEU A 76 -10.71 1.08 2.25
CA LEU A 76 -10.62 1.15 3.70
C LEU A 76 -9.53 2.14 4.15
N LEU A 77 -8.32 2.03 3.59
CA LEU A 77 -7.21 2.91 3.93
C LEU A 77 -7.50 4.35 3.52
N ALA A 78 -7.98 4.58 2.30
CA ALA A 78 -8.32 5.90 1.80
C ALA A 78 -9.37 6.61 2.67
N SER A 79 -10.39 5.89 3.15
CA SER A 79 -11.42 6.43 4.03
C SER A 79 -10.95 6.64 5.48
N SER A 80 -9.87 5.99 5.89
CA SER A 80 -9.34 6.03 7.27
C SER A 80 -8.27 7.09 7.47
N LEU A 81 -7.66 7.58 6.39
CA LEU A 81 -6.62 8.59 6.41
C LEU A 81 -7.23 10.01 6.39
N ARG A 82 -6.45 10.98 6.85
CA ARG A 82 -6.84 12.40 6.86
C ARG A 82 -6.53 13.03 5.52
N GLY A 83 -7.12 14.20 5.25
CA GLY A 83 -6.92 14.91 3.98
C GLY A 83 -5.50 15.41 3.72
N ASP A 84 -4.69 15.54 4.77
CA ASP A 84 -3.28 15.94 4.70
C ASP A 84 -2.31 14.74 4.70
N ASP A 85 -2.83 13.51 4.86
CA ASP A 85 -2.07 12.29 4.71
C ASP A 85 -2.00 11.90 3.21
N TRP A 86 -0.90 11.26 2.84
CA TRP A 86 -0.71 10.74 1.49
C TRP A 86 -0.78 9.22 1.48
N LEU A 87 -1.41 8.65 0.47
CA LEU A 87 -1.53 7.21 0.27
C LEU A 87 -1.00 6.79 -1.10
N GLY A 88 -0.20 5.75 -1.14
CA GLY A 88 0.32 5.14 -2.34
C GLY A 88 0.70 3.68 -2.14
N SER A 89 1.39 3.13 -3.13
CA SER A 89 1.91 1.75 -3.11
C SER A 89 3.42 1.75 -2.88
N SER A 90 3.91 0.81 -2.07
CA SER A 90 5.34 0.56 -1.89
C SER A 90 5.81 -0.73 -2.58
N GLY A 91 4.88 -1.60 -2.93
CA GLY A 91 5.14 -2.87 -3.59
C GLY A 91 3.86 -3.70 -3.74
N PRO A 92 3.96 -4.94 -4.27
CA PRO A 92 2.82 -5.85 -4.37
C PRO A 92 2.20 -6.10 -3.00
N ALA A 93 0.89 -5.90 -2.88
CA ALA A 93 0.14 -6.05 -1.63
C ALA A 93 0.72 -5.22 -0.45
N GLU A 94 1.40 -4.10 -0.76
CA GLU A 94 1.95 -3.16 0.20
C GLU A 94 1.44 -1.75 -0.07
N PHE A 95 0.98 -1.10 1.00
CA PHE A 95 0.47 0.27 0.99
C PHE A 95 1.40 1.16 1.79
N ALA A 96 1.69 2.34 1.26
CA ALA A 96 2.47 3.34 1.96
C ALA A 96 1.61 4.56 2.28
N ALA A 97 1.66 5.00 3.52
CA ALA A 97 1.01 6.24 3.94
C ALA A 97 2.05 7.18 4.56
N VAL A 98 2.06 8.42 4.10
CA VAL A 98 2.87 9.49 4.71
C VAL A 98 1.95 10.31 5.60
N LEU A 99 2.12 10.16 6.91
CA LEU A 99 1.22 10.72 7.92
C LEU A 99 1.79 12.00 8.51
N SER A 100 0.98 13.06 8.58
CA SER A 100 1.28 14.29 9.31
C SER A 100 1.10 14.05 10.81
N ALA A 101 1.96 13.23 11.40
CA ALA A 101 1.83 12.77 12.77
C ALA A 101 3.19 12.41 13.39
N THR A 102 3.24 12.46 14.72
CA THR A 102 4.37 11.91 15.49
C THR A 102 4.42 10.39 15.31
N GLU A 103 5.58 9.80 15.54
CA GLU A 103 5.76 8.35 15.47
C GLU A 103 4.81 7.58 16.41
N THR A 104 4.54 8.12 17.58
CA THR A 104 3.59 7.50 18.53
C THR A 104 2.16 7.54 18.01
N ALA A 105 1.72 8.68 17.48
CA ALA A 105 0.39 8.81 16.88
C ALA A 105 0.26 7.94 15.62
N ALA A 106 1.31 7.87 14.80
CA ALA A 106 1.36 7.00 13.63
C ALA A 106 1.28 5.52 14.01
N LYS A 107 1.92 5.11 15.11
CA LYS A 107 1.80 3.74 15.63
C LYS A 107 0.36 3.41 16.00
N THR A 108 -0.31 4.30 16.72
CA THR A 108 -1.73 4.13 17.08
C THR A 108 -2.62 4.06 15.83
N ALA A 109 -2.37 4.90 14.83
CA ALA A 109 -3.08 4.85 13.56
C ALA A 109 -2.83 3.53 12.82
N ALA A 110 -1.59 3.06 12.77
CA ALA A 110 -1.22 1.78 12.16
C ALA A 110 -1.92 0.60 12.84
N GLU A 111 -1.95 0.56 14.16
CA GLU A 111 -2.65 -0.49 14.93
C GLU A 111 -4.15 -0.49 14.64
N ARG A 112 -4.74 0.68 14.48
CA ARG A 112 -6.15 0.82 14.08
C ARG A 112 -6.39 0.31 12.66
N LEU A 113 -5.53 0.65 11.70
CA LEU A 113 -5.64 0.20 10.31
C LEU A 113 -5.48 -1.32 10.20
N VAL A 114 -4.50 -1.91 10.87
CA VAL A 114 -4.28 -3.35 10.89
C VAL A 114 -5.50 -4.09 11.46
N ARG A 115 -6.09 -3.57 12.54
CA ARG A 115 -7.35 -4.12 13.10
C ARG A 115 -8.53 -3.94 12.14
N ALA A 116 -8.62 -2.82 11.44
CA ALA A 116 -9.67 -2.57 10.46
C ALA A 116 -9.58 -3.54 9.27
N VAL A 117 -8.37 -3.89 8.81
CA VAL A 117 -8.18 -4.93 7.80
C VAL A 117 -8.66 -6.29 8.33
N ALA A 118 -8.34 -6.64 9.56
CA ALA A 118 -8.82 -7.88 10.16
C ALA A 118 -10.35 -7.91 10.28
N ALA A 119 -10.97 -6.76 10.56
CA ALA A 119 -12.43 -6.62 10.66
C ALA A 119 -13.17 -6.76 9.31
N LEU A 120 -12.47 -6.76 8.18
CA LEU A 120 -13.06 -7.11 6.88
C LEU A 120 -13.43 -8.60 6.79
N GLU A 121 -12.91 -9.42 7.70
CA GLU A 121 -13.17 -10.86 7.78
C GLU A 121 -12.90 -11.62 6.45
N ILE A 122 -11.95 -11.13 5.68
CA ILE A 122 -11.53 -11.81 4.46
C ILE A 122 -10.72 -13.06 4.85
N PRO A 123 -11.14 -14.26 4.41
CA PRO A 123 -10.49 -15.50 4.80
C PRO A 123 -8.97 -15.47 4.52
N HIS A 124 -8.19 -15.92 5.50
CA HIS A 124 -6.73 -16.06 5.42
C HIS A 124 -5.94 -14.75 5.21
N LEU A 125 -6.61 -13.60 5.20
CA LEU A 125 -5.97 -12.31 5.08
C LEU A 125 -5.60 -11.75 6.45
N SER A 126 -4.39 -11.24 6.57
CA SER A 126 -3.94 -10.46 7.71
C SER A 126 -3.06 -9.30 7.25
N ALA A 127 -2.85 -8.34 8.13
CA ALA A 127 -1.97 -7.22 7.87
C ALA A 127 -0.95 -7.04 8.99
N THR A 128 0.19 -6.48 8.63
CA THR A 128 1.24 -6.01 9.54
C THR A 128 1.68 -4.64 9.07
N ALA A 129 2.33 -3.87 9.93
CA ALA A 129 2.84 -2.57 9.54
C ALA A 129 4.22 -2.28 10.11
N GLY A 130 5.00 -1.55 9.34
CA GLY A 130 6.26 -0.96 9.75
C GLY A 130 6.20 0.55 9.65
N ILE A 131 6.77 1.25 10.62
CA ILE A 131 6.80 2.70 10.63
C ILE A 131 8.20 3.26 10.89
N ALA A 132 8.48 4.40 10.27
CA ALA A 132 9.70 5.17 10.48
C ALA A 132 9.39 6.66 10.46
N ALA A 133 9.85 7.37 11.47
CA ALA A 133 9.75 8.84 11.50
C ALA A 133 10.69 9.45 10.45
N LEU A 134 10.23 10.52 9.82
CA LEU A 134 11.08 11.36 9.00
C LEU A 134 11.93 12.26 9.89
N SER A 135 13.17 12.50 9.46
CA SER A 135 14.08 13.45 10.09
C SER A 135 14.79 14.25 9.00
N PRO A 136 15.08 15.54 9.21
CA PRO A 136 15.78 16.37 8.22
C PRO A 136 17.16 15.80 7.83
N ASP A 137 17.78 15.03 8.73
CA ASP A 137 19.11 14.44 8.52
C ASP A 137 19.08 13.16 7.67
N LEU A 138 17.89 12.66 7.33
CA LEU A 138 17.71 11.44 6.56
C LEU A 138 17.34 11.74 5.11
N GLY A 139 17.80 10.90 4.18
CA GLY A 139 17.28 10.90 2.82
C GLY A 139 15.99 10.08 2.71
N ALA A 140 15.17 10.38 1.70
CA ALA A 140 13.91 9.66 1.44
C ALA A 140 14.11 8.14 1.34
N GLY A 141 15.17 7.69 0.66
CA GLY A 141 15.52 6.28 0.53
C GLY A 141 15.83 5.61 1.87
N GLU A 142 16.48 6.32 2.80
CA GLU A 142 16.78 5.79 4.12
C GLU A 142 15.52 5.66 4.97
N VAL A 143 14.63 6.64 4.95
CA VAL A 143 13.33 6.55 5.64
C VAL A 143 12.53 5.36 5.11
N PHE A 144 12.47 5.20 3.80
CA PHE A 144 11.81 4.06 3.17
C PHE A 144 12.43 2.73 3.61
N ARG A 145 13.76 2.63 3.60
CA ARG A 145 14.50 1.45 4.05
C ARG A 145 14.16 1.11 5.51
N ARG A 146 14.13 2.08 6.40
CA ARG A 146 13.80 1.91 7.84
C ARG A 146 12.39 1.38 8.03
N ALA A 147 11.39 1.94 7.35
CA ALA A 147 10.01 1.45 7.41
C ALA A 147 9.88 0.03 6.85
N THR A 148 10.59 -0.28 5.76
CA THR A 148 10.61 -1.64 5.17
C THR A 148 11.24 -2.67 6.11
N LEU A 149 12.32 -2.34 6.80
CA LEU A 149 12.93 -3.22 7.81
C LEU A 149 11.96 -3.47 8.98
N SER A 150 11.25 -2.44 9.41
CA SER A 150 10.23 -2.57 10.45
C SER A 150 9.08 -3.45 10.02
N LEU A 151 8.60 -3.31 8.78
CA LEU A 151 7.59 -4.19 8.20
C LEU A 151 8.08 -5.64 8.13
N THR A 152 9.32 -5.87 7.69
CA THR A 152 9.91 -7.21 7.65
C THR A 152 9.95 -7.84 9.04
N SER A 153 10.31 -7.07 10.05
CA SER A 153 10.31 -7.52 11.44
C SER A 153 8.89 -7.81 11.94
N ALA A 154 7.92 -6.96 11.61
CA ALA A 154 6.52 -7.18 11.96
C ALA A 154 5.95 -8.47 11.35
N ARG A 155 6.29 -8.76 10.09
CA ARG A 155 5.90 -10.01 9.40
C ARG A 155 6.45 -11.25 10.11
N ARG A 156 7.66 -11.19 10.66
CA ARG A 156 8.28 -12.31 11.40
C ARG A 156 7.60 -12.55 12.74
N VAL A 157 7.13 -11.51 13.40
CA VAL A 157 6.39 -11.63 14.67
C VAL A 157 5.01 -12.23 14.42
N GLY A 158 4.31 -11.77 13.39
CA GLY A 158 3.01 -12.32 12.98
C GLY A 158 1.93 -11.29 12.72
N ALA A 159 0.76 -11.80 12.36
CA ALA A 159 -0.42 -11.00 12.02
C ALA A 159 -0.78 -9.98 13.10
N GLY A 160 -1.21 -8.81 12.68
CA GLY A 160 -1.63 -7.76 13.61
C GLY A 160 -0.50 -6.93 14.20
N THR A 161 0.76 -7.26 13.89
CA THR A 161 1.92 -6.61 14.49
C THR A 161 2.24 -5.28 13.79
N VAL A 162 2.57 -4.27 14.62
CA VAL A 162 3.09 -2.97 14.18
C VAL A 162 4.43 -2.72 14.84
N ILE A 163 5.48 -2.50 14.04
CA ILE A 163 6.84 -2.23 14.54
C ILE A 163 7.30 -0.86 14.10
N ARG A 164 7.89 -0.12 15.06
CA ARG A 164 8.60 1.13 14.81
C ARG A 164 10.08 0.83 14.56
N PHE A 165 10.68 1.55 13.62
CA PHE A 165 12.12 1.50 13.46
C PHE A 165 12.81 2.01 14.73
N ARG A 166 13.78 1.27 15.17
CA ARG A 166 14.71 1.71 16.22
C ARG A 166 16.12 1.49 15.72
N GLU A 167 16.96 2.48 15.85
CA GLU A 167 18.38 2.28 15.57
C GLU A 167 18.93 1.19 16.49
N PRO A 168 19.72 0.25 15.97
CA PRO A 168 20.46 -0.68 16.82
C PRO A 168 21.33 0.14 17.77
N LEU A 169 21.31 -0.21 19.04
CA LEU A 169 22.26 0.35 20.01
C LEU A 169 23.67 -0.02 19.54
N ALA A 170 24.50 0.99 19.38
CA ALA A 170 25.90 0.81 19.01
C ALA A 170 26.66 0.08 20.15
#